data_38b7a97b5647f4944004729e79df4f3b
#
_entry.id   38b7a97b5647f4944004729e79df4f3b
#
_cell.length_a   1.000
_cell.length_b   1.000
_cell.length_c   1.000
_cell.angle_alpha   90.00
_cell.angle_beta   90.00
_cell.angle_gamma   90.00
#
_symmetry.space_group_name_H-M   'P 1'
#
loop_
_entity.id
_entity.type
_entity.pdbx_description
1 polymer ?
#
loop_
_entity_poly.entity_id
_entity_poly.type
_entity_poly.pdbx_seq_one_letter_code
_entity_poly.pdbx_strand_id
1 'polypeptide(L)'
;MNQEIKGKKIANVSFTDVESNYTKPLKNTTSISLDPKIFYPLIKKLKENNDYVVVNVDWGIPNERNVTDRQKEYAHALSDAGADIIVGHNSVVQKIEKYKNTPIFYSL
;
A
#
# COMPACT_ATOMS: atom_id res chain seq x y z
N MET A 1 5.29 4.74 12.86
CA MET A 1 4.31 3.84 12.25
C MET A 1 2.92 3.99 12.85
N ASN A 2 2.79 4.07 14.17
CA ASN A 2 1.50 4.21 14.84
C ASN A 2 1.24 5.66 15.26
N GLN A 3 -0.01 6.10 15.08
CA GLN A 3 -0.48 7.42 15.49
C GLN A 3 -1.82 7.29 16.20
N GLU A 4 -2.15 8.25 17.03
CA GLU A 4 -3.47 8.35 17.63
C GLU A 4 -4.05 9.73 17.33
N ILE A 5 -5.23 9.76 16.69
CA ILE A 5 -5.90 10.99 16.32
C ILE A 5 -7.33 10.92 16.85
N LYS A 6 -7.69 11.88 17.70
CA LYS A 6 -9.04 11.96 18.31
C LYS A 6 -9.46 10.64 18.96
N GLY A 7 -8.53 9.98 19.65
CA GLY A 7 -8.79 8.72 20.32
C GLY A 7 -8.77 7.49 19.43
N LYS A 8 -8.49 7.65 18.13
CA LYS A 8 -8.37 6.54 17.20
C LYS A 8 -6.91 6.22 16.92
N LYS A 9 -6.57 4.94 16.92
CA LYS A 9 -5.21 4.47 16.63
C LYS A 9 -5.08 4.20 15.14
N ILE A 10 -4.11 4.83 14.50
CA ILE A 10 -3.86 4.72 13.08
C ILE A 10 -2.44 4.22 12.84
N ALA A 11 -2.32 3.12 12.11
CA ALA A 11 -1.02 2.61 11.67
C ALA A 11 -0.76 3.05 10.24
N ASN A 12 0.45 3.53 9.97
CA ASN A 12 0.92 3.85 8.63
C ASN A 12 2.10 2.94 8.31
N VAL A 13 2.06 2.32 7.13
CA VAL A 13 3.15 1.45 6.68
C VAL A 13 3.41 1.70 5.20
N SER A 14 4.67 1.64 4.80
CA SER A 14 5.08 1.91 3.42
C SER A 14 5.77 0.71 2.82
N PHE A 15 5.39 0.37 1.59
CA PHE A 15 5.99 -0.71 0.82
C PHE A 15 6.54 -0.19 -0.50
N THR A 16 7.55 -0.86 -1.01
CA THR A 16 8.13 -0.57 -2.33
C THR A 16 8.19 -1.87 -3.14
N ASP A 17 7.65 -1.85 -4.35
CA ASP A 17 7.70 -2.99 -5.25
C ASP A 17 9.07 -3.07 -5.91
N VAL A 18 10.05 -3.63 -5.19
CA VAL A 18 11.44 -3.72 -5.67
C VAL A 18 11.63 -4.77 -6.75
N GLU A 19 10.71 -5.73 -6.87
CA GLU A 19 10.80 -6.81 -7.84
C GLU A 19 10.32 -6.41 -9.23
N SER A 20 9.68 -5.25 -9.37
CA SER A 20 9.13 -4.81 -10.64
C SER A 20 10.16 -4.31 -11.63
N ASN A 21 11.41 -4.14 -11.25
CA ASN A 21 12.51 -3.52 -12.02
C ASN A 21 12.30 -2.03 -12.34
N TYR A 22 11.16 -1.49 -12.01
CA TYR A 22 10.82 -0.07 -12.26
C TYR A 22 10.89 0.78 -11.01
N THR A 23 10.81 0.16 -9.84
CA THR A 23 10.82 0.86 -8.56
C THR A 23 12.07 0.49 -7.80
N LYS A 24 12.82 1.49 -7.34
CA LYS A 24 14.06 1.27 -6.59
C LYS A 24 13.84 1.64 -5.13
N PRO A 25 14.43 0.89 -4.19
CA PRO A 25 14.38 1.28 -2.78
C PRO A 25 15.01 2.66 -2.60
N LEU A 26 14.35 3.52 -1.84
CA LEU A 26 14.91 4.82 -1.49
C LEU A 26 15.83 4.64 -0.29
N LYS A 27 16.99 5.32 -0.33
CA LYS A 27 17.89 5.32 0.82
C LYS A 27 17.25 6.07 1.99
N ASN A 28 17.51 5.60 3.19
CA ASN A 28 17.04 6.24 4.43
C ASN A 28 15.51 6.24 4.60
N THR A 29 14.81 5.30 3.99
CA THR A 29 13.38 5.13 4.22
C THR A 29 13.12 3.87 5.02
N THR A 30 11.95 3.83 5.68
CA THR A 30 11.48 2.66 6.39
C THR A 30 10.57 1.81 5.50
N SER A 31 10.70 1.95 4.19
CA SER A 31 9.88 1.23 3.22
C SER A 31 10.26 -0.25 3.20
N ILE A 32 9.25 -1.10 3.16
CA ILE A 32 9.39 -2.56 3.19
C ILE A 32 9.14 -3.10 1.79
N SER A 33 9.85 -4.16 1.40
CA SER A 33 9.58 -4.83 0.12
C SER A 33 8.14 -5.31 0.04
N LEU A 34 7.50 -5.05 -1.11
CA LEU A 34 6.12 -5.45 -1.36
C LEU A 34 6.08 -6.95 -1.66
N ASP A 35 6.00 -7.75 -0.63
CA ASP A 35 5.98 -9.21 -0.68
C ASP A 35 4.83 -9.72 0.19
N PRO A 36 3.89 -10.50 -0.36
CA PRO A 36 2.76 -11.02 0.43
C PRO A 36 3.18 -11.80 1.66
N LYS A 37 4.32 -12.51 1.60
CA LYS A 37 4.83 -13.25 2.75
C LYS A 37 5.21 -12.32 3.90
N ILE A 38 5.57 -11.08 3.58
CA ILE A 38 5.93 -10.06 4.56
C ILE A 38 4.71 -9.25 4.95
N PHE A 39 3.98 -8.70 3.97
CA PHE A 39 2.93 -7.74 4.29
C PHE A 39 1.67 -8.38 4.86
N TYR A 40 1.32 -9.59 4.45
CA TYR A 40 0.07 -10.19 4.91
C TYR A 40 0.01 -10.33 6.43
N PRO A 41 0.99 -11.00 7.08
CA PRO A 41 0.98 -11.10 8.54
C PRO A 41 1.20 -9.74 9.23
N LEU A 42 2.00 -8.87 8.65
CA LEU A 42 2.28 -7.56 9.23
C LEU A 42 1.01 -6.70 9.27
N ILE A 43 0.30 -6.59 8.16
CA ILE A 43 -0.92 -5.76 8.09
C ILE A 43 -2.00 -6.36 8.99
N LYS A 44 -2.14 -7.68 8.99
CA LYS A 44 -3.10 -8.36 9.85
C LYS A 44 -2.86 -8.02 11.31
N LYS A 45 -1.60 -8.05 11.75
CA LYS A 45 -1.24 -7.71 13.12
C LYS A 45 -1.47 -6.23 13.42
N LEU A 46 -1.14 -5.33 12.48
CA LEU A 46 -1.38 -3.91 12.64
C LEU A 46 -2.89 -3.64 12.78
N LYS A 47 -3.72 -4.31 12.01
CA LYS A 47 -5.17 -4.14 12.10
C LYS A 47 -5.73 -4.64 13.43
N GLU A 48 -5.16 -5.67 14.02
CA GLU A 48 -5.58 -6.16 15.34
C GLU A 48 -5.30 -5.14 16.44
N ASN A 49 -4.28 -4.30 16.27
CA ASN A 49 -3.84 -3.35 17.29
C ASN A 49 -4.19 -1.89 16.98
N ASN A 50 -4.84 -1.63 15.86
CA ASN A 50 -5.17 -0.27 15.43
C ASN A 50 -6.57 -0.22 14.85
N ASP A 51 -7.21 0.95 14.94
CA ASP A 51 -8.52 1.17 14.35
C ASP A 51 -8.45 1.25 12.83
N TYR A 52 -7.37 1.85 12.30
CA TYR A 52 -7.16 2.03 10.88
C TYR A 52 -5.73 1.68 10.48
N VAL A 53 -5.59 1.08 9.31
CA VAL A 53 -4.28 0.79 8.70
C VAL A 53 -4.22 1.47 7.35
N VAL A 54 -3.29 2.41 7.21
CA VAL A 54 -3.03 3.14 5.96
C VAL A 54 -1.78 2.56 5.33
N VAL A 55 -1.90 2.13 4.08
CA VAL A 55 -0.79 1.52 3.34
C VAL A 55 -0.38 2.45 2.20
N ASN A 56 0.90 2.78 2.16
CA ASN A 56 1.51 3.55 1.07
C ASN A 56 2.37 2.62 0.24
N VAL A 57 2.28 2.70 -1.09
CA VAL A 57 3.01 1.78 -1.98
C VAL A 57 3.63 2.53 -3.15
N ASP A 58 4.93 2.33 -3.35
CA ASP A 58 5.60 2.76 -4.57
C ASP A 58 5.60 1.59 -5.54
N TRP A 59 4.91 1.74 -6.67
CA TRP A 59 4.71 0.65 -7.61
C TRP A 59 4.38 1.12 -9.02
N GLY A 60 4.15 0.16 -9.90
CA GLY A 60 3.71 0.43 -11.27
C GLY A 60 4.85 0.76 -12.21
N ILE A 61 4.52 0.89 -13.48
CA ILE A 61 5.49 1.20 -14.54
C ILE A 61 5.55 2.73 -14.70
N PRO A 62 6.74 3.35 -14.70
CA PRO A 62 6.86 4.79 -14.87
C PRO A 62 6.16 5.27 -16.15
N ASN A 63 5.44 6.39 -16.03
CA ASN A 63 4.69 7.04 -17.13
C ASN A 63 3.55 6.21 -17.72
N GLU A 64 3.17 5.11 -17.08
CA GLU A 64 2.04 4.28 -17.53
C GLU A 64 0.79 4.66 -16.76
N ARG A 65 -0.21 5.17 -17.46
CA ARG A 65 -1.48 5.60 -16.84
C ARG A 65 -2.39 4.43 -16.49
N ASN A 66 -2.23 3.32 -17.20
CA ASN A 66 -3.05 2.13 -16.93
C ASN A 66 -2.48 1.37 -15.75
N VAL A 67 -3.35 0.95 -14.86
CA VAL A 67 -2.96 0.11 -13.72
C VAL A 67 -2.59 -1.27 -14.24
N THR A 68 -1.43 -1.78 -13.82
CA THR A 68 -0.99 -3.11 -14.22
C THR A 68 -1.75 -4.18 -13.45
N ASP A 69 -1.78 -5.41 -13.98
CA ASP A 69 -2.38 -6.54 -13.28
C ASP A 69 -1.68 -6.80 -11.95
N ARG A 70 -0.36 -6.60 -11.91
CA ARG A 70 0.43 -6.73 -10.68
C ARG A 70 -0.01 -5.73 -9.61
N GLN A 71 -0.26 -4.46 -10.00
CA GLN A 71 -0.76 -3.46 -9.06
C GLN A 71 -2.13 -3.87 -8.50
N LYS A 72 -3.04 -4.34 -9.34
CA LYS A 72 -4.38 -4.77 -8.91
C LYS A 72 -4.29 -5.96 -7.96
N GLU A 73 -3.50 -6.95 -8.30
CA GLU A 73 -3.33 -8.14 -7.49
C GLU A 73 -2.82 -7.81 -6.11
N TYR A 74 -1.77 -7.00 -6.03
CA TYR A 74 -1.21 -6.61 -4.73
C TYR A 74 -2.13 -5.67 -3.96
N ALA A 75 -2.83 -4.76 -4.64
CA ALA A 75 -3.80 -3.89 -3.98
C ALA A 75 -4.89 -4.70 -3.30
N HIS A 76 -5.43 -5.69 -4.01
CA HIS A 76 -6.48 -6.55 -3.47
C HIS A 76 -5.95 -7.40 -2.32
N ALA A 77 -4.72 -7.90 -2.42
CA ALA A 77 -4.10 -8.68 -1.35
C ALA A 77 -3.86 -7.83 -0.10
N LEU A 78 -3.42 -6.58 -0.27
CA LEU A 78 -3.24 -5.66 0.84
C LEU A 78 -4.57 -5.37 1.56
N SER A 79 -5.63 -5.18 0.78
CA SER A 79 -6.97 -4.99 1.34
C SER A 79 -7.44 -6.24 2.10
N ASP A 80 -7.24 -7.41 1.52
CA ASP A 80 -7.64 -8.68 2.15
C ASP A 80 -6.87 -8.91 3.46
N ALA A 81 -5.64 -8.42 3.56
CA ALA A 81 -4.84 -8.51 4.77
C ALA A 81 -5.34 -7.60 5.90
N GLY A 82 -6.09 -6.54 5.56
CA GLY A 82 -6.67 -5.64 6.55
C GLY A 82 -6.41 -4.16 6.33
N ALA A 83 -5.82 -3.76 5.20
CA ALA A 83 -5.63 -2.34 4.90
C ALA A 83 -6.98 -1.64 4.75
N ASP A 84 -7.14 -0.49 5.39
CA ASP A 84 -8.35 0.31 5.30
C ASP A 84 -8.32 1.30 4.15
N ILE A 85 -7.12 1.74 3.76
CA ILE A 85 -6.92 2.61 2.61
C ILE A 85 -5.55 2.31 2.01
N ILE A 86 -5.47 2.31 0.70
CA ILE A 86 -4.22 2.07 -0.03
C ILE A 86 -3.93 3.28 -0.91
N VAL A 87 -2.76 3.87 -0.72
CA VAL A 87 -2.32 5.05 -1.45
C VAL A 87 -1.06 4.69 -2.23
N GLY A 88 -1.22 4.54 -3.52
CA GLY A 88 -0.10 4.25 -4.40
C GLY A 88 0.58 5.52 -4.89
N HIS A 89 1.83 5.37 -5.30
CA HIS A 89 2.65 6.45 -5.85
C HIS A 89 3.33 5.97 -7.12
N ASN A 90 3.24 6.77 -8.16
CA ASN A 90 3.90 6.54 -9.44
C ASN A 90 4.12 7.92 -10.08
N SER A 91 4.80 7.95 -11.21
CA SER A 91 5.11 9.21 -11.90
C SER A 91 3.88 9.88 -12.53
N VAL A 92 2.81 9.15 -12.78
CA VAL A 92 1.56 9.70 -13.36
C VAL A 92 0.36 9.26 -12.54
N VAL A 93 -0.69 10.06 -12.59
CA VAL A 93 -1.94 9.75 -11.89
C VAL A 93 -2.61 8.55 -12.56
N GLN A 94 -3.09 7.63 -11.75
CA GLN A 94 -3.83 6.46 -12.19
C GLN A 94 -5.23 6.46 -11.57
N LYS A 95 -6.03 5.44 -11.92
CA LYS A 95 -7.42 5.38 -11.47
C LYS A 95 -7.56 5.15 -9.97
N ILE A 96 -8.78 5.32 -9.50
CA ILE A 96 -9.20 5.02 -8.13
C ILE A 96 -10.16 3.84 -8.19
N GLU A 97 -10.01 2.90 -7.29
CA GLU A 97 -10.90 1.74 -7.17
C GLU A 97 -11.38 1.62 -5.73
N LYS A 98 -12.59 1.10 -5.55
CA LYS A 98 -13.07 0.69 -4.23
C LYS A 98 -13.22 -0.83 -4.25
N TYR A 99 -12.42 -1.51 -3.43
CA TYR A 99 -12.43 -2.96 -3.34
C TYR A 99 -12.83 -3.38 -1.93
N LYS A 100 -13.98 -4.05 -1.77
CA LYS A 100 -14.49 -4.52 -0.46
C LYS A 100 -14.42 -3.42 0.62
N ASN A 101 -14.91 -2.23 0.34
CA ASN A 101 -14.88 -1.07 1.22
C ASN A 101 -13.50 -0.42 1.41
N THR A 102 -12.45 -0.91 0.75
CA THR A 102 -11.13 -0.31 0.79
C THR A 102 -10.95 0.60 -0.42
N PRO A 103 -10.81 1.92 -0.23
CA PRO A 103 -10.45 2.80 -1.34
C PRO A 103 -8.99 2.59 -1.72
N ILE A 104 -8.75 2.44 -3.01
CA ILE A 104 -7.41 2.23 -3.57
C ILE A 104 -7.13 3.38 -4.53
N PHE A 105 -6.18 4.23 -4.16
CA PHE A 105 -5.66 5.29 -5.02
C PHE A 105 -4.40 4.74 -5.66
N TYR A 106 -4.49 4.25 -6.90
CA TYR A 106 -3.36 3.58 -7.54
C TYR A 106 -2.16 4.49 -7.75
N SER A 107 -2.40 5.78 -7.99
CA SER A 107 -1.36 6.79 -7.99
C SER A 107 -1.97 8.17 -7.81
N LEU A 108 -1.42 8.89 -6.87
CA LEU A 108 -1.80 10.27 -6.60
C LEU A 108 -0.73 11.22 -7.10
#